data_cb6faf7f2666d4bbf2dedb1f8341efff
#
_entry.id   cb6faf7f2666d4bbf2dedb1f8341efff
#
_cell.length_a   1.000
_cell.length_b   1.000
_cell.length_c   1.000
_cell.angle_alpha   90.00
_cell.angle_beta   90.00
_cell.angle_gamma   90.00
#
_symmetry.space_group_name_H-M   'P 1'
#
loop_
_entity.id
_entity.type
_entity.pdbx_description
1 polymer ?
#
loop_
_entity_poly.entity_id
_entity_poly.type
_entity_poly.pdbx_seq_one_letter_code
_entity_poly.pdbx_strand_id
1 'polypeptide(L)'
;MYKRQAADRASASIKGLIPTSGSGYNNQKWATERAVNTNYEGYDYPIIRYAEVLLNYAEAVFERDETISDEDLNISLNLVRNRINTQMPKLTNSFAQTYGLDMRTEIRRERTVELFNEGFRIDDLKRWKTAETEMPQNILGIKWTGTEYQTRWPNASYSKNSDGFLIIESGRKWEDKHYLYP
;
A
#
# COMPACT_ATOMS: atom_id res chain seq x y z
N MET A 1 -7.12 -8.89 -1.11
CA MET A 1 -5.83 -9.15 -1.81
C MET A 1 -5.90 -10.55 -2.40
N TYR A 2 -5.92 -10.68 -3.72
CA TYR A 2 -5.96 -11.99 -4.37
C TYR A 2 -4.60 -12.68 -4.20
N LYS A 3 -4.60 -13.87 -3.60
CA LYS A 3 -3.41 -14.73 -3.58
C LYS A 3 -3.28 -15.36 -4.96
N ARG A 4 -2.43 -14.84 -5.82
CA ARG A 4 -1.97 -15.60 -6.98
C ARG A 4 -1.21 -16.84 -6.50
N GLN A 5 -1.44 -17.97 -7.13
CA GLN A 5 -0.71 -19.19 -6.80
C GLN A 5 0.79 -19.03 -7.09
N ALA A 6 1.64 -19.75 -6.35
CA ALA A 6 3.10 -19.60 -6.46
C ALA A 6 3.63 -19.89 -7.87
N ALA A 7 2.97 -20.78 -8.64
CA ALA A 7 3.34 -21.07 -10.02
C ALA A 7 3.11 -19.89 -10.98
N ASP A 8 2.03 -19.12 -10.80
CA ASP A 8 1.72 -17.95 -11.61
C ASP A 8 2.67 -16.79 -11.32
N ARG A 9 3.16 -16.72 -10.06
CA ARG A 9 4.19 -15.75 -9.65
C ARG A 9 5.53 -16.04 -10.33
N ALA A 10 5.91 -17.30 -10.43
CA ALA A 10 7.20 -17.69 -11.02
C ALA A 10 7.25 -17.40 -12.53
N SER A 11 6.17 -17.63 -13.28
CA SER A 11 6.16 -17.43 -14.73
C SER A 11 5.99 -15.95 -15.13
N ALA A 12 5.15 -15.19 -14.42
CA ALA A 12 4.90 -13.79 -14.72
C ALA A 12 5.99 -12.85 -14.15
N SER A 13 6.56 -13.21 -12.98
CA SER A 13 7.45 -12.31 -12.26
C SER A 13 8.88 -12.31 -12.80
N ILE A 14 9.39 -13.43 -13.27
CA ILE A 14 10.80 -13.53 -13.71
C ILE A 14 11.02 -12.88 -15.07
N LYS A 15 10.03 -12.90 -15.95
CA LYS A 15 10.15 -12.30 -17.29
C LYS A 15 9.85 -10.81 -17.36
N GLY A 16 9.09 -10.26 -16.42
CA GLY A 16 8.61 -8.88 -16.46
C GLY A 16 9.16 -7.94 -15.39
N LEU A 17 9.73 -8.47 -14.31
CA LEU A 17 10.02 -7.68 -13.11
C LEU A 17 11.16 -6.67 -13.29
N ILE A 18 12.20 -6.99 -13.96
CA ILE A 18 13.39 -6.16 -13.95
C ILE A 18 13.53 -5.27 -15.18
N PRO A 19 13.23 -5.73 -16.40
CA PRO A 19 13.33 -4.86 -17.56
C PRO A 19 12.21 -3.86 -17.75
N THR A 20 11.00 -4.12 -17.21
CA THR A 20 9.81 -3.35 -17.57
C THR A 20 9.20 -2.52 -16.45
N SER A 21 9.31 -2.94 -15.19
CA SER A 21 8.69 -2.22 -14.07
C SER A 21 9.62 -1.25 -13.35
N GLY A 22 10.92 -1.29 -13.59
CA GLY A 22 11.91 -0.44 -12.93
C GLY A 22 11.98 -0.55 -11.39
N SER A 23 10.85 -0.78 -10.73
CA SER A 23 10.76 -0.89 -9.27
C SER A 23 11.07 -2.29 -8.73
N GLY A 24 10.93 -3.32 -9.57
CA GLY A 24 11.00 -4.73 -9.16
C GLY A 24 9.73 -5.26 -8.51
N TYR A 25 8.69 -4.45 -8.35
CA TYR A 25 7.38 -4.86 -7.84
C TYR A 25 6.35 -4.93 -8.97
N ASN A 26 5.51 -5.95 -8.94
CA ASN A 26 4.36 -6.06 -9.82
C ASN A 26 3.07 -5.80 -9.04
N ASN A 27 2.20 -4.96 -9.59
CA ASN A 27 0.85 -4.81 -9.06
C ASN A 27 0.05 -6.08 -9.35
N GLN A 28 -0.49 -6.69 -8.29
CA GLN A 28 -1.37 -7.85 -8.37
C GLN A 28 -2.81 -7.53 -7.95
N LYS A 29 -3.09 -6.31 -7.60
CA LYS A 29 -4.45 -5.85 -7.35
C LYS A 29 -5.20 -5.86 -8.68
N TRP A 30 -6.41 -6.35 -8.70
CA TRP A 30 -7.23 -6.54 -9.91
C TRP A 30 -6.72 -7.60 -10.89
N ALA A 31 -5.65 -8.33 -10.55
CA ALA A 31 -5.19 -9.44 -11.37
C ALA A 31 -6.21 -10.59 -11.33
N THR A 32 -6.66 -11.04 -12.50
CA THR A 32 -7.52 -12.21 -12.62
C THR A 32 -6.68 -13.47 -12.79
N GLU A 33 -7.22 -14.62 -12.36
CA GLU A 33 -6.57 -15.93 -12.55
C GLU A 33 -6.89 -16.55 -13.90
N ARG A 34 -7.71 -15.89 -14.72
CA ARG A 34 -8.10 -16.40 -16.03
C ARG A 34 -6.99 -16.17 -17.05
N ALA A 35 -6.72 -17.19 -17.85
CA ALA A 35 -5.92 -17.06 -19.06
C ALA A 35 -6.73 -16.29 -20.12
N VAL A 36 -6.69 -14.99 -20.08
CA VAL A 36 -7.32 -14.11 -21.06
C VAL A 36 -6.27 -13.36 -21.85
N ASN A 37 -6.53 -13.12 -23.12
CA ASN A 37 -5.73 -12.16 -23.88
C ASN A 37 -5.87 -10.78 -23.28
N THR A 38 -4.78 -10.03 -23.26
CA THR A 38 -4.56 -8.79 -22.52
C THR A 38 -5.59 -7.67 -22.72
N ASN A 39 -6.53 -7.80 -23.64
CA ASN A 39 -7.53 -6.77 -23.95
C ASN A 39 -8.97 -7.18 -23.66
N TYR A 40 -9.19 -8.33 -23.01
CA TYR A 40 -10.53 -8.87 -22.74
C TYR A 40 -10.73 -9.15 -21.24
N GLU A 41 -10.47 -8.15 -20.41
CA GLU A 41 -10.78 -8.22 -18.99
C GLU A 41 -12.25 -7.85 -18.76
N GLY A 42 -13.03 -8.83 -18.34
CA GLY A 42 -14.49 -8.67 -18.11
C GLY A 42 -14.84 -8.64 -16.62
N TYR A 43 -14.05 -7.99 -15.78
CA TYR A 43 -14.42 -7.78 -14.38
C TYR A 43 -15.03 -6.39 -14.17
N ASP A 44 -16.01 -6.33 -13.28
CA ASP A 44 -16.60 -5.05 -12.88
C ASP A 44 -15.64 -4.29 -11.97
N TYR A 45 -15.39 -3.01 -12.30
CA TYR A 45 -14.61 -2.13 -11.43
C TYR A 45 -15.50 -1.62 -10.29
N PRO A 46 -15.20 -1.94 -9.03
CA PRO A 46 -15.99 -1.48 -7.91
C PRO A 46 -15.74 0.02 -7.67
N ILE A 47 -16.78 0.84 -7.84
CA ILE A 47 -16.71 2.29 -7.58
C ILE A 47 -16.60 2.55 -6.08
N ILE A 48 -17.37 1.81 -5.28
CA ILE A 48 -17.33 1.88 -3.81
C ILE A 48 -17.23 0.45 -3.29
N ARG A 49 -16.29 0.22 -2.37
CA ARG A 49 -16.11 -1.07 -1.72
C ARG A 49 -16.47 -1.02 -0.25
N TYR A 50 -16.98 -2.13 0.28
CA TYR A 50 -17.31 -2.24 1.70
C TYR A 50 -16.11 -1.93 2.62
N ALA A 51 -14.90 -2.32 2.23
CA ALA A 51 -13.68 -1.99 2.96
C ALA A 51 -13.46 -0.47 3.08
N GLU A 52 -13.77 0.30 2.04
CA GLU A 52 -13.72 1.76 2.09
C GLU A 52 -14.70 2.32 3.12
N VAL A 53 -15.93 1.81 3.15
CA VAL A 53 -16.96 2.25 4.12
C VAL A 53 -16.50 1.97 5.55
N LEU A 54 -15.94 0.78 5.81
CA LEU A 54 -15.43 0.39 7.13
C LEU A 54 -14.26 1.30 7.57
N LEU A 55 -13.36 1.61 6.66
CA LEU A 55 -12.22 2.49 6.95
C LEU A 55 -12.63 3.95 7.11
N ASN A 56 -13.61 4.41 6.33
CA ASN A 56 -14.22 5.74 6.51
C ASN A 56 -14.86 5.86 7.89
N TYR A 57 -15.57 4.81 8.36
CA TYR A 57 -16.16 4.79 9.68
C TYR A 57 -15.10 4.91 10.78
N ALA A 58 -14.06 4.06 10.74
CA ALA A 58 -12.99 4.09 11.75
C ALA A 58 -12.30 5.46 11.81
N GLU A 59 -11.98 6.03 10.66
CA GLU A 59 -11.37 7.34 10.58
C GLU A 59 -12.30 8.44 11.10
N ALA A 60 -13.58 8.44 10.70
CA ALA A 60 -14.54 9.45 11.11
C ALA A 60 -14.79 9.45 12.62
N VAL A 61 -14.92 8.27 13.23
CA VAL A 61 -15.04 8.15 14.70
C VAL A 61 -13.81 8.71 15.39
N PHE A 62 -12.62 8.30 14.93
CA PHE A 62 -11.37 8.76 15.53
C PHE A 62 -11.17 10.27 15.39
N GLU A 63 -11.40 10.84 14.20
CA GLU A 63 -11.17 12.28 13.98
C GLU A 63 -12.23 13.15 14.69
N ARG A 64 -13.41 12.61 14.99
CA ARG A 64 -14.43 13.30 15.79
C ARG A 64 -14.09 13.36 17.28
N ASP A 65 -13.63 12.24 17.83
CA ASP A 65 -13.52 12.02 19.28
C ASP A 65 -12.06 12.01 19.78
N GLU A 66 -11.08 12.05 18.85
CA GLU A 66 -9.65 11.84 19.06
C GLU A 66 -9.30 10.49 19.72
N THR A 67 -10.27 9.62 19.80
CA THR A 67 -10.19 8.25 20.33
C THR A 67 -11.10 7.34 19.53
N ILE A 68 -10.87 6.04 19.64
CA ILE A 68 -11.74 5.01 19.07
C ILE A 68 -11.81 3.83 20.04
N SER A 69 -13.02 3.29 20.23
CA SER A 69 -13.18 2.10 21.07
C SER A 69 -12.72 0.83 20.35
N ASP A 70 -12.36 -0.20 21.13
CA ASP A 70 -12.03 -1.51 20.56
C ASP A 70 -13.27 -2.16 19.89
N GLU A 71 -14.48 -1.79 20.30
CA GLU A 71 -15.73 -2.20 19.65
C GLU A 71 -15.86 -1.59 18.25
N ASP A 72 -15.66 -0.29 18.14
CA ASP A 72 -15.65 0.41 16.84
C ASP A 72 -14.56 -0.14 15.91
N LEU A 73 -13.37 -0.40 16.44
CA LEU A 73 -12.30 -1.04 15.67
C LEU A 73 -12.71 -2.44 15.19
N ASN A 74 -13.41 -3.23 16.03
CA ASN A 74 -13.83 -4.59 15.69
C ASN A 74 -14.91 -4.62 14.60
N ILE A 75 -15.84 -3.69 14.60
CA ILE A 75 -16.91 -3.63 13.57
C ILE A 75 -16.47 -2.91 12.29
N SER A 76 -15.25 -2.38 12.24
CA SER A 76 -14.73 -1.61 11.12
C SER A 76 -13.36 -2.12 10.65
N LEU A 77 -12.29 -1.45 11.02
CA LEU A 77 -10.92 -1.71 10.56
C LEU A 77 -10.49 -3.17 10.75
N ASN A 78 -10.82 -3.78 11.88
CA ASN A 78 -10.45 -5.18 12.13
C ASN A 78 -11.16 -6.18 11.22
N LEU A 79 -12.32 -5.85 10.66
CA LEU A 79 -12.95 -6.67 9.62
C LEU A 79 -12.12 -6.68 8.34
N VAL A 80 -11.54 -5.54 7.96
CA VAL A 80 -10.65 -5.44 6.80
C VAL A 80 -9.40 -6.30 7.02
N ARG A 81 -8.75 -6.19 8.18
CA ARG A 81 -7.57 -6.98 8.54
C ARG A 81 -7.85 -8.48 8.52
N ASN A 82 -8.93 -8.90 9.16
CA ASN A 82 -9.33 -10.30 9.26
C ASN A 82 -9.66 -10.93 7.90
N ARG A 83 -10.24 -10.17 6.97
CA ARG A 83 -10.51 -10.61 5.61
C ARG A 83 -9.24 -11.03 4.87
N ILE A 84 -8.14 -10.31 5.10
CA ILE A 84 -6.86 -10.56 4.42
C ILE A 84 -6.14 -11.74 5.05
N ASN A 85 -6.09 -11.77 6.37
CA ASN A 85 -5.43 -12.82 7.12
C ASN A 85 -6.07 -12.96 8.50
N THR A 86 -6.75 -14.08 8.76
CA THR A 86 -7.41 -14.38 10.03
C THR A 86 -6.45 -14.52 11.21
N GLN A 87 -5.14 -14.70 10.93
CA GLN A 87 -4.09 -14.75 11.96
C GLN A 87 -3.45 -13.37 12.23
N MET A 88 -3.86 -12.33 11.49
CA MET A 88 -3.35 -10.99 11.72
C MET A 88 -3.87 -10.46 13.06
N PRO A 89 -2.99 -9.96 13.94
CA PRO A 89 -3.43 -9.38 15.21
C PRO A 89 -4.42 -8.25 14.97
N LYS A 90 -5.48 -8.23 15.77
CA LYS A 90 -6.42 -7.11 15.76
C LYS A 90 -5.71 -5.84 16.23
N LEU A 91 -6.06 -4.72 15.63
CA LEU A 91 -5.70 -3.42 16.18
C LEU A 91 -6.65 -3.12 17.33
N THR A 92 -6.09 -2.95 18.52
CA THR A 92 -6.80 -2.58 19.75
C THR A 92 -6.03 -1.47 20.45
N ASN A 93 -6.66 -0.76 21.37
CA ASN A 93 -5.97 0.25 22.16
C ASN A 93 -4.81 -0.33 22.98
N SER A 94 -4.99 -1.52 23.55
CA SER A 94 -3.94 -2.24 24.27
C SER A 94 -2.79 -2.67 23.34
N PHE A 95 -3.09 -3.11 22.12
CA PHE A 95 -2.08 -3.45 21.13
C PHE A 95 -1.26 -2.21 20.73
N ALA A 96 -1.94 -1.11 20.43
CA ALA A 96 -1.28 0.14 20.08
C ALA A 96 -0.36 0.63 21.21
N GLN A 97 -0.85 0.60 22.44
CA GLN A 97 -0.05 0.97 23.63
C GLN A 97 1.18 0.06 23.81
N THR A 98 1.00 -1.26 23.70
CA THR A 98 2.10 -2.23 23.88
C THR A 98 3.25 -2.02 22.90
N TYR A 99 2.93 -1.65 21.66
CA TYR A 99 3.92 -1.45 20.61
C TYR A 99 4.26 0.02 20.33
N GLY A 100 3.78 0.95 21.15
CA GLY A 100 4.06 2.38 20.99
C GLY A 100 3.53 2.96 19.69
N LEU A 101 2.38 2.46 19.20
CA LEU A 101 1.78 2.88 17.94
C LEU A 101 0.83 4.08 18.16
N ASP A 102 0.86 5.03 17.26
CA ASP A 102 -0.12 6.10 17.19
C ASP A 102 -1.38 5.64 16.44
N MET A 103 -2.53 5.68 17.10
CA MET A 103 -3.78 5.14 16.56
C MET A 103 -4.20 5.84 15.27
N ARG A 104 -4.05 7.17 15.17
CA ARG A 104 -4.35 7.93 13.94
C ARG A 104 -3.51 7.45 12.78
N THR A 105 -2.23 7.28 13.03
CA THR A 105 -1.28 6.76 12.02
C THR A 105 -1.64 5.36 11.58
N GLU A 106 -2.04 4.49 12.50
CA GLU A 106 -2.41 3.12 12.17
C GLU A 106 -3.70 3.04 11.34
N ILE A 107 -4.72 3.84 11.67
CA ILE A 107 -5.95 3.93 10.88
C ILE A 107 -5.64 4.40 9.45
N ARG A 108 -4.85 5.46 9.32
CA ARG A 108 -4.42 6.00 8.02
C ARG A 108 -3.54 5.02 7.24
N ARG A 109 -2.69 4.28 7.93
CA ARG A 109 -1.85 3.23 7.35
C ARG A 109 -2.70 2.09 6.78
N GLU A 110 -3.66 1.59 7.55
CA GLU A 110 -4.56 0.53 7.10
C GLU A 110 -5.34 0.97 5.85
N ARG A 111 -5.86 2.19 5.85
CA ARG A 111 -6.52 2.79 4.69
C ARG A 111 -5.59 2.85 3.47
N THR A 112 -4.38 3.34 3.65
CA THR A 112 -3.39 3.44 2.58
C THR A 112 -3.07 2.09 1.95
N VAL A 113 -2.91 1.05 2.77
CA VAL A 113 -2.57 -0.31 2.33
C VAL A 113 -3.77 -0.97 1.64
N GLU A 114 -4.96 -0.86 2.24
CA GLU A 114 -6.17 -1.50 1.68
C GLU A 114 -6.62 -0.87 0.37
N LEU A 115 -6.60 0.46 0.29
CA LEU A 115 -7.06 1.20 -0.89
C LEU A 115 -5.92 1.51 -1.88
N PHE A 116 -4.78 0.83 -1.73
CA PHE A 116 -3.67 0.95 -2.68
C PHE A 116 -4.15 0.73 -4.12
N ASN A 117 -3.72 1.60 -5.04
CA ASN A 117 -4.05 1.56 -6.46
C ASN A 117 -5.56 1.67 -6.78
N GLU A 118 -6.31 2.40 -5.93
CA GLU A 118 -7.73 2.72 -6.14
C GLU A 118 -8.00 4.22 -6.29
N GLY A 119 -6.94 5.04 -6.40
CA GLY A 119 -7.06 6.47 -6.65
C GLY A 119 -7.15 7.36 -5.41
N PHE A 120 -7.29 6.81 -4.21
CA PHE A 120 -7.53 7.59 -2.99
C PHE A 120 -6.30 8.31 -2.43
N ARG A 121 -5.09 7.83 -2.70
CA ARG A 121 -3.90 8.26 -1.96
C ARG A 121 -3.62 9.75 -2.01
N ILE A 122 -3.75 10.38 -3.17
CA ILE A 122 -3.45 11.81 -3.32
C ILE A 122 -4.47 12.68 -2.56
N ASP A 123 -5.73 12.31 -2.60
CA ASP A 123 -6.79 13.02 -1.90
C ASP A 123 -6.65 12.85 -0.38
N ASP A 124 -6.31 11.64 0.07
CA ASP A 124 -6.02 11.36 1.47
C ASP A 124 -4.85 12.20 1.99
N LEU A 125 -3.74 12.26 1.26
CA LEU A 125 -2.58 13.08 1.63
C LEU A 125 -2.92 14.57 1.69
N LYS A 126 -3.73 15.06 0.76
CA LYS A 126 -4.19 16.45 0.74
C LYS A 126 -5.09 16.77 1.94
N ARG A 127 -6.12 15.96 2.22
CA ARG A 127 -7.04 16.21 3.33
C ARG A 127 -6.39 16.00 4.71
N TRP A 128 -5.40 15.10 4.82
CA TRP A 128 -4.63 14.91 6.05
C TRP A 128 -3.55 15.96 6.27
N LYS A 129 -3.29 16.84 5.30
CA LYS A 129 -2.21 17.82 5.34
C LYS A 129 -0.82 17.19 5.54
N THR A 130 -0.59 16.05 4.91
CA THR A 130 0.69 15.32 4.98
C THR A 130 1.41 15.25 3.63
N ALA A 131 0.84 15.84 2.59
CA ALA A 131 1.39 15.77 1.24
C ALA A 131 2.77 16.44 1.13
N GLU A 132 3.02 17.52 1.87
CA GLU A 132 4.31 18.22 1.90
C GLU A 132 5.46 17.37 2.47
N THR A 133 5.16 16.39 3.32
CA THR A 133 6.15 15.47 3.89
C THR A 133 6.26 14.16 3.14
N GLU A 134 5.13 13.64 2.65
CA GLU A 134 5.06 12.32 2.02
C GLU A 134 5.44 12.35 0.53
N MET A 135 4.99 13.38 -0.20
CA MET A 135 5.19 13.44 -1.65
C MET A 135 6.64 13.71 -2.09
N PRO A 136 7.45 14.48 -1.35
CA PRO A 136 8.87 14.68 -1.70
C PRO A 136 9.75 13.46 -1.45
N GLN A 137 9.28 12.46 -0.71
CA GLN A 137 10.08 11.27 -0.40
C GLN A 137 10.45 10.52 -1.69
N ASN A 138 11.62 9.87 -1.66
CA ASN A 138 12.06 9.03 -2.77
C ASN A 138 11.09 7.86 -2.98
N ILE A 139 10.79 7.56 -4.24
CA ILE A 139 10.09 6.31 -4.56
C ILE A 139 11.11 5.18 -4.52
N LEU A 140 10.86 4.22 -3.66
CA LEU A 140 11.72 3.06 -3.47
C LEU A 140 11.19 1.85 -4.23
N GLY A 141 12.12 1.08 -4.78
CA GLY A 141 11.87 -0.24 -5.37
C GLY A 141 12.15 -1.36 -4.38
N ILE A 142 12.45 -2.54 -4.92
CA ILE A 142 12.79 -3.72 -4.13
C ILE A 142 14.07 -3.50 -3.31
N LYS A 143 14.16 -4.25 -2.22
CA LYS A 143 15.43 -4.39 -1.50
C LYS A 143 16.41 -5.15 -2.40
N TRP A 144 17.54 -4.51 -2.66
CA TRP A 144 18.60 -5.06 -3.53
C TRP A 144 19.73 -5.66 -2.71
N THR A 145 20.25 -4.89 -1.76
CA THR A 145 21.42 -5.27 -0.97
C THR A 145 21.13 -6.48 -0.10
N GLY A 146 21.98 -7.49 -0.20
CA GLY A 146 21.85 -8.73 0.58
C GLY A 146 20.76 -9.69 0.08
N THR A 147 20.25 -9.50 -1.13
CA THR A 147 19.22 -10.37 -1.72
C THR A 147 19.76 -11.17 -2.90
N GLU A 148 19.00 -12.18 -3.33
CA GLU A 148 19.33 -12.96 -4.53
C GLU A 148 19.45 -12.11 -5.81
N TYR A 149 18.79 -10.95 -5.86
CA TYR A 149 18.92 -10.04 -7.00
C TYR A 149 20.34 -9.52 -7.16
N GLN A 150 20.98 -9.13 -6.06
CA GLN A 150 22.38 -8.70 -6.08
C GLN A 150 23.31 -9.83 -6.55
N THR A 151 23.07 -11.06 -6.08
CA THR A 151 23.87 -12.23 -6.49
C THR A 151 23.67 -12.58 -7.95
N ARG A 152 22.43 -12.48 -8.44
CA ARG A 152 22.08 -12.84 -9.83
C ARG A 152 22.60 -11.81 -10.85
N TRP A 153 22.69 -10.54 -10.46
CA TRP A 153 23.20 -9.44 -11.30
C TRP A 153 24.31 -8.65 -10.59
N PRO A 154 25.48 -9.25 -10.35
CA PRO A 154 26.54 -8.65 -9.54
C PRO A 154 27.14 -7.37 -10.13
N ASN A 155 27.07 -7.21 -11.44
CA ASN A 155 27.60 -6.04 -12.16
C ASN A 155 26.58 -4.90 -12.34
N ALA A 156 25.34 -5.08 -11.86
CA ALA A 156 24.34 -4.04 -11.98
C ALA A 156 24.58 -2.93 -10.94
N SER A 157 24.68 -1.70 -11.42
CA SER A 157 24.86 -0.51 -10.60
C SER A 157 23.55 0.28 -10.53
N TYR A 158 22.93 0.33 -9.35
CA TYR A 158 21.71 1.07 -9.10
C TYR A 158 21.87 2.00 -7.90
N SER A 159 21.20 3.15 -7.95
CA SER A 159 21.08 4.03 -6.78
C SER A 159 20.27 3.34 -5.70
N LYS A 160 20.75 3.40 -4.46
CA LYS A 160 20.14 2.75 -3.30
C LYS A 160 20.11 3.68 -2.09
N ASN A 161 19.11 3.52 -1.23
CA ASN A 161 19.11 4.17 0.06
C ASN A 161 20.02 3.43 1.07
N SER A 162 20.11 3.96 2.31
CA SER A 162 20.91 3.36 3.40
C SER A 162 20.52 1.93 3.74
N ASP A 163 19.25 1.57 3.55
CA ASP A 163 18.71 0.24 3.88
C ASP A 163 18.86 -0.77 2.74
N GLY A 164 19.42 -0.32 1.60
CA GLY A 164 19.68 -1.15 0.43
C GLY A 164 18.50 -1.34 -0.51
N PHE A 165 17.47 -0.48 -0.44
CA PHE A 165 16.37 -0.43 -1.40
C PHE A 165 16.76 0.40 -2.62
N LEU A 166 16.29 -0.02 -3.80
CA LEU A 166 16.48 0.75 -5.03
C LEU A 166 15.78 2.11 -4.92
N ILE A 167 16.44 3.18 -5.35
CA ILE A 167 15.82 4.49 -5.53
C ILE A 167 15.36 4.57 -6.99
N ILE A 168 14.04 4.60 -7.19
CA ILE A 168 13.43 4.65 -8.53
C ILE A 168 13.30 6.08 -9.01
N GLU A 169 12.88 6.95 -8.08
CA GLU A 169 12.71 8.37 -8.34
C GLU A 169 13.13 9.18 -7.12
N SER A 170 13.83 10.27 -7.35
CA SER A 170 14.29 11.20 -6.31
C SER A 170 14.10 12.65 -6.78
N GLY A 171 14.31 13.60 -5.86
CA GLY A 171 14.20 15.03 -6.16
C GLY A 171 12.77 15.52 -6.39
N ARG A 172 11.79 14.77 -5.94
CA ARG A 172 10.37 15.14 -5.99
C ARG A 172 10.11 16.34 -5.09
N LYS A 173 9.16 17.19 -5.47
CA LYS A 173 8.83 18.41 -4.73
C LYS A 173 7.33 18.51 -4.55
N TRP A 174 6.94 19.14 -3.46
CA TRP A 174 5.58 19.55 -3.20
C TRP A 174 5.54 21.06 -2.97
N GLU A 175 4.57 21.74 -3.56
CA GLU A 175 4.33 23.16 -3.37
C GLU A 175 2.88 23.36 -2.92
N ASP A 176 2.59 24.41 -2.16
CA ASP A 176 1.26 24.67 -1.60
C ASP A 176 0.15 24.76 -2.66
N LYS A 177 0.49 25.21 -3.86
CA LYS A 177 -0.46 25.23 -4.99
C LYS A 177 -1.00 23.86 -5.34
N HIS A 178 -0.27 22.78 -5.07
CA HIS A 178 -0.70 21.41 -5.35
C HIS A 178 -1.84 20.93 -4.43
N TYR A 179 -2.15 21.66 -3.36
CA TYR A 179 -3.37 21.41 -2.58
C TYR A 179 -4.64 21.84 -3.33
N LEU A 180 -4.55 22.81 -4.22
CA LEU A 180 -5.65 23.36 -4.97
C LEU A 180 -5.78 22.75 -6.37
N TYR A 181 -4.65 22.40 -6.98
CA TYR A 181 -4.59 21.87 -8.33
C TYR A 181 -3.87 20.51 -8.34
N PRO A 182 -4.30 19.58 -9.22
CA PRO A 182 -3.63 18.29 -9.37
C PRO A 182 -2.21 18.40 -9.94
#